data_7e8571f644bb4f2154dff154ecf361f5
#
_entry.id   7e8571f644bb4f2154dff154ecf361f5
#
_cell.length_a   1.000
_cell.length_b   1.000
_cell.length_c   1.000
_cell.angle_alpha   90.00
_cell.angle_beta   90.00
_cell.angle_gamma   90.00
#
_symmetry.space_group_name_H-M   'P 1'
#
loop_
_entity.id
_entity.type
_entity.pdbx_description
1 polymer ?
#
loop_
_entity_poly.entity_id
_entity_poly.type
_entity_poly.pdbx_seq_one_letter_code
_entity_poly.pdbx_strand_id
1 'polypeptide(L)'
;MTNYELRITNYEETKTKSRRPSVNRKSQIANRKSEKGMSLIAVMAVMTLFAIALLAVAPTVQQGVQREKELETIRRGEEVAEAIKQYVLERGKLPGSMDELLEGLPQGTKKRQILRPTAAIDPLSEDGKWRLIKPKSQAFLNFGMRVQIYNNGVLPSSPEPKKLFDNYSIELVNKLNAQTEEEIKDDAEEEIEVATDKTPFIGVASQSRGASVIAYYGLENHSKWVFTPLFRGSGAANY
;
A
#
# COMPACT_ATOMS: atom_id res chain seq x y z
N MET A 1 -96.89 39.32 -6.29
CA MET A 1 -97.28 40.24 -7.36
C MET A 1 -96.49 39.91 -8.57
N THR A 2 -97.10 39.14 -9.47
CA THR A 2 -97.43 39.49 -10.85
C THR A 2 -96.20 39.61 -11.72
N ASN A 3 -96.10 39.07 -12.90
CA ASN A 3 -96.96 38.38 -13.86
C ASN A 3 -96.05 37.93 -15.01
N TYR A 4 -96.31 36.76 -15.54
CA TYR A 4 -96.52 36.40 -16.94
C TYR A 4 -95.73 37.19 -18.01
N GLU A 5 -95.14 36.56 -19.03
CA GLU A 5 -95.88 35.92 -20.14
C GLU A 5 -94.93 35.09 -21.01
N LEU A 6 -95.48 34.02 -21.47
CA LEU A 6 -95.17 33.17 -22.59
C LEU A 6 -94.96 33.93 -23.91
N ARG A 7 -94.02 33.55 -24.72
CA ARG A 7 -94.20 33.53 -26.15
C ARG A 7 -93.40 32.41 -26.83
N ILE A 8 -94.13 31.52 -27.41
CA ILE A 8 -93.77 30.46 -28.31
C ILE A 8 -93.64 31.09 -29.71
N THR A 9 -92.62 30.77 -30.45
CA THR A 9 -92.64 30.61 -31.91
C THR A 9 -91.42 29.83 -32.42
N ASN A 10 -91.61 28.62 -32.87
CA ASN A 10 -91.41 28.02 -34.18
C ASN A 10 -89.99 27.94 -34.73
N TYR A 11 -89.62 26.67 -34.87
CA TYR A 11 -89.05 25.94 -36.05
C TYR A 11 -88.13 26.67 -36.99
N GLU A 12 -86.93 26.10 -37.10
CA GLU A 12 -86.47 25.63 -38.41
C GLU A 12 -85.30 24.60 -38.24
N GLU A 13 -85.56 23.41 -38.82
CA GLU A 13 -84.55 22.36 -39.03
C GLU A 13 -83.47 22.86 -40.00
N THR A 14 -82.26 22.85 -39.56
CA THR A 14 -81.11 22.77 -40.52
C THR A 14 -80.20 21.61 -40.13
N LYS A 15 -80.33 20.55 -40.93
CA LYS A 15 -79.38 19.44 -40.98
C LYS A 15 -77.95 19.96 -41.36
N THR A 16 -77.09 20.13 -40.40
CA THR A 16 -75.71 20.22 -40.72
C THR A 16 -75.00 18.89 -40.40
N LYS A 17 -74.61 18.19 -41.44
CA LYS A 17 -73.72 17.01 -41.41
C LYS A 17 -72.40 17.37 -40.73
N SER A 18 -72.27 16.98 -39.45
CA SER A 18 -70.98 16.99 -38.77
C SER A 18 -70.11 15.91 -39.38
N ARG A 19 -69.16 16.30 -40.22
CA ARG A 19 -68.05 15.49 -40.63
C ARG A 19 -67.15 15.34 -39.38
N ARG A 20 -67.17 14.18 -38.75
CA ARG A 20 -66.17 13.78 -37.75
C ARG A 20 -64.79 13.69 -38.46
N PRO A 21 -63.76 14.38 -37.97
CA PRO A 21 -62.42 14.17 -38.50
C PRO A 21 -61.97 12.75 -38.15
N SER A 22 -61.61 11.97 -39.16
CA SER A 22 -60.99 10.66 -38.99
C SER A 22 -59.62 10.86 -38.33
N VAL A 23 -59.52 10.72 -37.02
CA VAL A 23 -58.24 10.71 -36.35
C VAL A 23 -57.50 9.49 -36.81
N ASN A 24 -56.40 9.74 -37.52
CA ASN A 24 -55.51 8.75 -38.09
C ASN A 24 -54.82 7.95 -36.98
N ARG A 25 -55.41 6.86 -36.51
CA ARG A 25 -54.92 5.98 -35.46
C ARG A 25 -53.56 5.29 -35.80
N LYS A 26 -53.12 5.40 -37.06
CA LYS A 26 -51.85 4.78 -37.47
C LYS A 26 -50.59 5.57 -37.07
N SER A 27 -50.68 6.87 -36.85
CA SER A 27 -49.52 7.69 -36.41
C SER A 27 -49.19 7.57 -34.93
N GLN A 28 -50.13 7.25 -34.07
CA GLN A 28 -49.87 7.10 -32.65
C GLN A 28 -49.23 5.77 -32.24
N ILE A 29 -49.39 4.72 -33.10
CA ILE A 29 -48.79 3.40 -32.81
C ILE A 29 -47.33 3.36 -33.24
N ALA A 30 -46.92 4.13 -34.25
CA ALA A 30 -45.54 4.22 -34.73
C ALA A 30 -44.65 4.94 -33.73
N ASN A 31 -45.13 5.96 -33.01
CA ASN A 31 -44.35 6.72 -32.04
C ASN A 31 -44.10 5.94 -30.72
N ARG A 32 -45.01 5.06 -30.32
CA ARG A 32 -44.82 4.27 -29.07
C ARG A 32 -43.74 3.17 -29.19
N LYS A 33 -43.46 2.66 -30.40
CA LYS A 33 -42.44 1.65 -30.63
C LYS A 33 -41.00 2.23 -30.66
N SER A 34 -40.86 3.49 -31.07
CA SER A 34 -39.57 4.19 -31.16
C SER A 34 -39.04 4.54 -29.77
N GLU A 35 -39.91 4.93 -28.84
CA GLU A 35 -39.47 5.33 -27.48
C GLU A 35 -38.95 4.18 -26.62
N LYS A 36 -39.49 2.96 -26.80
CA LYS A 36 -39.01 1.79 -26.02
C LYS A 36 -37.63 1.30 -26.46
N GLY A 37 -37.28 1.42 -27.74
CA GLY A 37 -35.99 1.02 -28.26
C GLY A 37 -34.88 2.00 -27.89
N MET A 38 -35.13 3.31 -27.88
CA MET A 38 -34.19 4.33 -27.48
C MET A 38 -33.83 4.25 -25.99
N SER A 39 -34.81 3.92 -25.13
CA SER A 39 -34.58 3.72 -23.72
C SER A 39 -33.59 2.58 -23.40
N LEU A 40 -33.69 1.46 -24.12
CA LEU A 40 -32.79 0.32 -23.92
C LEU A 40 -31.35 0.65 -24.34
N ILE A 41 -31.17 1.28 -25.49
CA ILE A 41 -29.87 1.71 -26.00
C ILE A 41 -29.25 2.75 -25.07
N ALA A 42 -30.04 3.69 -24.54
CA ALA A 42 -29.56 4.68 -23.61
C ALA A 42 -29.07 4.04 -22.29
N VAL A 43 -29.78 3.05 -21.77
CA VAL A 43 -29.35 2.31 -20.57
C VAL A 43 -28.05 1.53 -20.86
N MET A 44 -27.95 0.85 -21.98
CA MET A 44 -26.72 0.15 -22.35
C MET A 44 -25.55 1.12 -22.52
N ALA A 45 -25.74 2.29 -23.11
CA ALA A 45 -24.71 3.31 -23.24
C ALA A 45 -24.25 3.84 -21.86
N VAL A 46 -25.16 4.10 -20.95
CA VAL A 46 -24.84 4.53 -19.59
C VAL A 46 -24.06 3.43 -18.84
N MET A 47 -24.49 2.17 -18.92
CA MET A 47 -23.79 1.05 -18.30
C MET A 47 -22.38 0.86 -18.84
N THR A 48 -22.17 1.01 -20.16
CA THR A 48 -20.82 0.94 -20.74
C THR A 48 -19.93 2.09 -20.29
N LEU A 49 -20.46 3.30 -20.18
CA LEU A 49 -19.71 4.45 -19.62
C LEU A 49 -19.31 4.21 -18.17
N PHE A 50 -20.21 3.67 -17.33
CA PHE A 50 -19.88 3.31 -15.96
C PHE A 50 -18.83 2.21 -15.89
N ALA A 51 -18.89 1.19 -16.74
CA ALA A 51 -17.88 0.14 -16.78
C ALA A 51 -16.49 0.68 -17.11
N ILE A 52 -16.40 1.58 -18.10
CA ILE A 52 -15.14 2.23 -18.48
C ILE A 52 -14.62 3.13 -17.34
N ALA A 53 -15.50 3.89 -16.68
CA ALA A 53 -15.14 4.73 -15.55
C ALA A 53 -14.59 3.91 -14.37
N LEU A 54 -15.21 2.77 -14.03
CA LEU A 54 -14.73 1.87 -12.99
C LEU A 54 -13.36 1.27 -13.34
N LEU A 55 -13.12 0.93 -14.60
CA LEU A 55 -11.83 0.39 -15.05
C LEU A 55 -10.69 1.40 -14.87
N ALA A 56 -10.97 2.69 -15.04
CA ALA A 56 -9.98 3.76 -14.88
C ALA A 56 -9.59 4.02 -13.41
N VAL A 57 -10.47 3.73 -12.46
CA VAL A 57 -10.24 3.96 -11.02
C VAL A 57 -9.47 2.82 -10.37
N ALA A 58 -9.62 1.59 -10.85
CA ALA A 58 -9.04 0.39 -10.23
C ALA A 58 -7.51 0.49 -9.96
N PRO A 59 -6.65 0.92 -10.89
CA PRO A 59 -5.21 0.99 -10.66
C PRO A 59 -4.83 2.01 -9.57
N THR A 60 -5.54 3.12 -9.46
CA THR A 60 -5.27 4.15 -8.45
C THR A 60 -5.52 3.64 -7.04
N VAL A 61 -6.59 2.87 -6.84
CA VAL A 61 -6.91 2.26 -5.53
C VAL A 61 -5.86 1.22 -5.15
N GLN A 62 -5.42 0.39 -6.10
CA GLN A 62 -4.39 -0.63 -5.85
C GLN A 62 -3.06 0.01 -5.41
N GLN A 63 -2.61 1.07 -6.10
CA GLN A 63 -1.40 1.80 -5.72
C GLN A 63 -1.53 2.45 -4.33
N GLY A 64 -2.71 2.99 -3.99
CA GLY A 64 -2.97 3.54 -2.68
C GLY A 64 -2.84 2.50 -1.57
N VAL A 65 -3.45 1.34 -1.73
CA VAL A 65 -3.37 0.23 -0.77
C VAL A 65 -1.95 -0.31 -0.65
N GLN A 66 -1.22 -0.44 -1.77
CA GLN A 66 0.16 -0.88 -1.75
C GLN A 66 1.04 0.11 -0.98
N ARG A 67 0.92 1.40 -1.25
CA ARG A 67 1.65 2.45 -0.53
C ARG A 67 1.39 2.41 0.98
N GLU A 68 0.15 2.20 1.39
CA GLU A 68 -0.19 2.09 2.82
C GLU A 68 0.48 0.88 3.48
N LYS A 69 0.47 -0.28 2.80
CA LYS A 69 1.17 -1.49 3.27
C LYS A 69 2.68 -1.25 3.38
N GLU A 70 3.28 -0.58 2.42
CA GLU A 70 4.70 -0.24 2.41
C GLU A 70 5.08 0.68 3.57
N LEU A 71 4.28 1.73 3.83
CA LEU A 71 4.47 2.63 4.97
C LEU A 71 4.35 1.88 6.31
N GLU A 72 3.38 0.99 6.42
CA GLU A 72 3.22 0.15 7.62
C GLU A 72 4.40 -0.82 7.79
N THR A 73 4.94 -1.38 6.69
CA THR A 73 6.13 -2.23 6.72
C THR A 73 7.35 -1.45 7.21
N ILE A 74 7.57 -0.25 6.71
CA ILE A 74 8.66 0.63 7.17
C ILE A 74 8.48 0.92 8.66
N ARG A 75 7.29 1.31 9.09
CA ARG A 75 7.01 1.61 10.51
C ARG A 75 7.27 0.41 11.42
N ARG A 76 6.84 -0.80 11.03
CA ARG A 76 7.07 -2.03 11.81
C ARG A 76 8.54 -2.46 11.79
N GLY A 77 9.20 -2.36 10.64
CA GLY A 77 10.62 -2.66 10.51
C GLY A 77 11.49 -1.75 11.37
N GLU A 78 11.20 -0.45 11.40
CA GLU A 78 11.86 0.52 12.28
C GLU A 78 11.60 0.23 13.77
N GLU A 79 10.41 -0.27 14.12
CA GLU A 79 10.10 -0.69 15.48
C GLU A 79 10.91 -1.93 15.89
N VAL A 80 11.07 -2.89 14.97
CA VAL A 80 11.96 -4.05 15.20
C VAL A 80 13.41 -3.58 15.36
N ALA A 81 13.89 -2.66 14.54
CA ALA A 81 15.23 -2.09 14.66
C ALA A 81 15.46 -1.42 16.03
N GLU A 82 14.47 -0.68 16.54
CA GLU A 82 14.53 -0.10 17.88
C GLU A 82 14.53 -1.17 18.98
N ALA A 83 13.74 -2.23 18.82
CA ALA A 83 13.73 -3.35 19.76
C ALA A 83 15.09 -4.07 19.81
N ILE A 84 15.74 -4.28 18.64
CA ILE A 84 17.10 -4.81 18.55
C ILE A 84 18.08 -3.92 19.31
N LYS A 85 18.00 -2.60 19.12
CA LYS A 85 18.84 -1.64 19.84
C LYS A 85 18.65 -1.75 21.35
N GLN A 86 17.41 -1.77 21.85
CA GLN A 86 17.12 -1.90 23.28
C GLN A 86 17.60 -3.24 23.83
N TYR A 87 17.45 -4.33 23.06
CA TYR A 87 17.95 -5.64 23.45
C TYR A 87 19.46 -5.66 23.61
N VAL A 88 20.19 -5.07 22.64
CA VAL A 88 21.66 -4.96 22.68
C VAL A 88 22.15 -4.10 23.85
N LEU A 89 21.45 -3.00 24.14
CA LEU A 89 21.74 -2.14 25.29
C LEU A 89 21.72 -2.91 26.62
N GLU A 90 20.70 -3.76 26.82
CA GLU A 90 20.46 -4.45 28.08
C GLU A 90 21.25 -5.76 28.18
N ARG A 91 21.33 -6.52 27.09
CA ARG A 91 21.94 -7.86 27.06
C ARG A 91 23.40 -7.88 26.62
N GLY A 92 23.89 -6.82 25.98
CA GLY A 92 25.24 -6.74 25.46
C GLY A 92 25.53 -7.66 24.25
N LYS A 93 24.50 -8.26 23.66
CA LYS A 93 24.62 -9.19 22.52
C LYS A 93 23.44 -9.01 21.57
N LEU A 94 23.60 -9.45 20.32
CA LEU A 94 22.50 -9.49 19.33
C LEU A 94 21.46 -10.55 19.71
N PRO A 95 20.16 -10.31 19.36
CA PRO A 95 19.12 -11.31 19.54
C PRO A 95 19.33 -12.49 18.58
N GLY A 96 18.98 -13.68 19.04
CA GLY A 96 19.08 -14.92 18.25
C GLY A 96 17.77 -15.29 17.54
N SER A 97 16.64 -14.76 17.99
CA SER A 97 15.32 -15.01 17.37
C SER A 97 14.38 -13.82 17.58
N MET A 98 13.32 -13.75 16.77
CA MET A 98 12.27 -12.76 16.95
C MET A 98 11.54 -12.94 18.29
N ASP A 99 11.42 -14.18 18.77
CA ASP A 99 10.78 -14.51 20.04
C ASP A 99 11.50 -13.88 21.23
N GLU A 100 12.84 -13.78 21.20
CA GLU A 100 13.61 -13.10 22.24
C GLU A 100 13.24 -11.61 22.36
N LEU A 101 12.89 -10.95 21.25
CA LEU A 101 12.43 -9.56 21.26
C LEU A 101 10.98 -9.44 21.79
N LEU A 102 10.14 -10.44 21.47
CA LEU A 102 8.73 -10.49 21.92
C LEU A 102 8.63 -10.80 23.42
N GLU A 103 9.49 -11.67 23.93
CA GLU A 103 9.55 -11.97 25.37
C GLU A 103 9.87 -10.74 26.22
N GLY A 104 10.56 -9.77 25.65
CA GLY A 104 10.96 -8.55 26.31
C GLY A 104 12.15 -8.70 27.24
N LEU A 105 12.46 -7.61 27.95
CA LEU A 105 13.63 -7.49 28.81
C LEU A 105 13.23 -7.60 30.28
N PRO A 106 14.07 -8.22 31.14
CA PRO A 106 13.80 -8.28 32.57
C PRO A 106 13.86 -6.88 33.19
N GLN A 107 12.84 -6.53 33.96
CA GLN A 107 12.79 -5.29 34.70
C GLN A 107 12.34 -5.63 36.14
N GLY A 108 13.31 -5.98 37.02
CA GLY A 108 13.02 -6.51 38.34
C GLY A 108 12.25 -7.83 38.26
N THR A 109 11.07 -7.88 38.90
CA THR A 109 10.18 -9.07 38.90
C THR A 109 9.28 -9.16 37.63
N LYS A 110 9.26 -8.13 36.80
CA LYS A 110 8.42 -8.05 35.58
C LYS A 110 9.28 -8.08 34.32
N LYS A 111 8.66 -8.39 33.18
CA LYS A 111 9.27 -8.22 31.85
C LYS A 111 8.75 -6.93 31.22
N ARG A 112 9.67 -6.12 30.69
CA ARG A 112 9.34 -4.95 29.86
C ARG A 112 9.27 -5.38 28.40
N GLN A 113 8.11 -5.23 27.80
CA GLN A 113 7.93 -5.47 26.37
C GLN A 113 8.68 -4.41 25.56
N ILE A 114 9.53 -4.85 24.64
CA ILE A 114 10.32 -3.98 23.75
C ILE A 114 9.83 -4.03 22.31
N LEU A 115 9.08 -5.06 21.94
CA LEU A 115 8.50 -5.23 20.62
C LEU A 115 7.02 -5.59 20.75
N ARG A 116 6.16 -4.90 19.99
CA ARG A 116 4.75 -5.26 19.90
C ARG A 116 4.56 -6.50 19.03
N PRO A 117 3.64 -7.41 19.36
CA PRO A 117 3.38 -8.61 18.55
C PRO A 117 3.03 -8.31 17.09
N THR A 118 2.33 -7.19 16.86
CA THR A 118 1.97 -6.75 15.51
C THR A 118 3.17 -6.31 14.67
N ALA A 119 4.23 -5.79 15.29
CA ALA A 119 5.45 -5.38 14.59
C ALA A 119 6.34 -6.57 14.21
N ALA A 120 6.18 -7.71 14.88
CA ALA A 120 6.85 -8.95 14.51
C ALA A 120 6.31 -9.58 13.22
N ILE A 121 5.23 -9.03 12.66
CA ILE A 121 4.58 -9.51 11.44
C ILE A 121 4.88 -8.56 10.27
N ASP A 122 5.48 -9.10 9.19
CA ASP A 122 5.72 -8.35 7.96
C ASP A 122 4.43 -8.23 7.13
N PRO A 123 3.91 -7.01 6.86
CA PRO A 123 2.67 -6.81 6.09
C PRO A 123 2.79 -7.16 4.61
N LEU A 124 4.01 -7.23 4.06
CA LEU A 124 4.27 -7.49 2.65
C LEU A 124 4.57 -8.97 2.37
N SER A 125 4.94 -9.75 3.39
CA SER A 125 5.20 -11.18 3.26
C SER A 125 3.90 -11.98 3.29
N GLU A 126 3.81 -13.04 2.47
CA GLU A 126 2.64 -13.93 2.45
C GLU A 126 2.51 -14.73 3.75
N ASP A 127 3.62 -15.12 4.36
CA ASP A 127 3.66 -15.86 5.62
C ASP A 127 3.74 -14.96 6.86
N GLY A 128 3.80 -13.66 6.65
CA GLY A 128 3.90 -12.67 7.72
C GLY A 128 5.23 -12.66 8.46
N LYS A 129 6.25 -13.39 7.99
CA LYS A 129 7.53 -13.50 8.67
C LYS A 129 8.56 -12.53 8.09
N TRP A 130 9.33 -11.91 8.98
CA TRP A 130 10.50 -11.15 8.61
C TRP A 130 11.68 -12.07 8.23
N ARG A 131 12.44 -11.67 7.23
CA ARG A 131 13.76 -12.24 6.95
C ARG A 131 14.78 -11.65 7.92
N LEU A 132 15.45 -12.49 8.69
CA LEU A 132 16.47 -12.06 9.65
C LEU A 132 17.80 -11.79 8.93
N ILE A 133 18.39 -10.63 9.14
CA ILE A 133 19.62 -10.18 8.48
C ILE A 133 20.80 -10.39 9.41
N LYS A 134 21.74 -11.26 9.01
CA LYS A 134 22.99 -11.51 9.75
C LYS A 134 23.97 -10.32 9.60
N PRO A 135 24.80 -10.04 10.60
CA PRO A 135 25.72 -8.88 10.56
C PRO A 135 26.70 -8.86 9.39
N LYS A 136 27.02 -10.04 8.83
CA LYS A 136 28.02 -10.20 7.77
C LYS A 136 27.42 -10.66 6.45
N SER A 137 26.10 -10.63 6.33
CA SER A 137 25.41 -11.06 5.11
C SER A 137 25.62 -10.06 3.97
N GLN A 138 25.62 -10.56 2.74
CA GLN A 138 25.73 -9.71 1.56
C GLN A 138 24.59 -8.68 1.48
N ALA A 139 23.35 -9.08 1.88
CA ALA A 139 22.22 -8.17 1.96
C ALA A 139 22.48 -6.97 2.88
N PHE A 140 23.14 -7.20 4.02
CA PHE A 140 23.51 -6.11 4.94
C PHE A 140 24.58 -5.19 4.34
N LEU A 141 25.58 -5.75 3.65
CA LEU A 141 26.64 -4.99 2.98
C LEU A 141 26.07 -4.15 1.83
N ASN A 142 25.27 -4.75 0.96
CA ASN A 142 24.62 -4.07 -0.15
C ASN A 142 23.72 -2.92 0.34
N PHE A 143 22.98 -3.14 1.41
CA PHE A 143 22.17 -2.10 2.01
C PHE A 143 23.03 -0.97 2.59
N GLY A 144 24.10 -1.29 3.33
CA GLY A 144 25.03 -0.29 3.88
C GLY A 144 25.64 0.59 2.79
N MET A 145 26.02 -0.01 1.65
CA MET A 145 26.52 0.71 0.49
C MET A 145 25.47 1.67 -0.10
N ARG A 146 24.23 1.21 -0.25
CA ARG A 146 23.13 2.06 -0.73
C ARG A 146 22.86 3.23 0.21
N VAL A 147 22.89 2.99 1.52
CA VAL A 147 22.75 4.05 2.53
C VAL A 147 23.89 5.07 2.41
N GLN A 148 25.11 4.62 2.19
CA GLN A 148 26.28 5.48 1.99
C GLN A 148 26.10 6.35 0.72
N ILE A 149 25.72 5.75 -0.39
CA ILE A 149 25.46 6.49 -1.65
C ILE A 149 24.33 7.49 -1.46
N TYR A 150 23.22 7.08 -0.83
CA TYR A 150 22.08 7.94 -0.56
C TYR A 150 22.42 9.16 0.31
N ASN A 151 23.35 8.98 1.25
CA ASN A 151 23.83 10.04 2.15
C ASN A 151 25.12 10.72 1.64
N ASN A 152 25.33 10.80 0.32
CA ASN A 152 26.49 11.47 -0.30
C ASN A 152 27.85 10.95 0.18
N GLY A 153 27.99 9.65 0.34
CA GLY A 153 29.23 9.00 0.73
C GLY A 153 29.47 8.89 2.24
N VAL A 154 28.57 9.39 3.06
CA VAL A 154 28.70 9.36 4.52
C VAL A 154 27.76 8.31 5.11
N LEU A 155 28.29 7.39 5.92
CA LEU A 155 27.45 6.49 6.71
C LEU A 155 26.94 7.21 7.97
N PRO A 156 25.69 6.98 8.37
CA PRO A 156 25.18 7.49 9.64
C PRO A 156 26.02 7.00 10.83
N SER A 157 26.10 7.82 11.87
CA SER A 157 26.80 7.45 13.10
C SER A 157 26.16 6.24 13.76
N SER A 158 26.99 5.34 14.32
CA SER A 158 26.49 4.23 15.12
C SER A 158 25.67 4.72 16.32
N PRO A 159 24.52 4.08 16.59
CA PRO A 159 23.72 4.42 17.78
C PRO A 159 24.43 4.03 19.07
N GLU A 160 24.00 4.59 20.19
CA GLU A 160 24.41 4.10 21.51
C GLU A 160 23.81 2.69 21.77
N PRO A 161 24.55 1.73 22.35
CA PRO A 161 25.94 1.83 22.83
C PRO A 161 26.96 1.67 21.68
N LYS A 162 27.74 2.71 21.44
CA LYS A 162 28.73 2.73 20.36
C LYS A 162 29.62 1.49 20.33
N LYS A 163 30.18 1.09 21.46
CA LYS A 163 31.16 -0.02 21.55
C LYS A 163 30.66 -1.34 20.94
N LEU A 164 29.37 -1.64 21.02
CA LEU A 164 28.81 -2.87 20.47
C LEU A 164 28.51 -2.75 18.98
N PHE A 165 27.99 -1.60 18.56
CA PHE A 165 27.65 -1.37 17.17
C PHE A 165 28.86 -0.95 16.33
N ASP A 166 29.89 -0.31 16.92
CA ASP A 166 31.11 0.09 16.22
C ASP A 166 31.83 -1.11 15.61
N ASN A 167 31.87 -2.27 16.26
CA ASN A 167 32.45 -3.48 15.70
C ASN A 167 31.83 -3.86 14.36
N TYR A 168 30.50 -3.76 14.26
CA TYR A 168 29.77 -4.06 13.01
C TYR A 168 29.88 -2.94 11.99
N SER A 169 29.90 -1.68 12.44
CA SER A 169 30.09 -0.51 11.59
C SER A 169 31.48 -0.45 10.98
N ILE A 170 32.51 -0.71 11.77
CA ILE A 170 33.93 -0.73 11.30
C ILE A 170 34.13 -1.84 10.29
N GLU A 171 33.58 -3.03 10.56
CA GLU A 171 33.69 -4.16 9.62
C GLU A 171 32.94 -3.86 8.31
N LEU A 172 31.79 -3.23 8.41
CA LEU A 172 31.01 -2.77 7.25
C LEU A 172 31.83 -1.76 6.43
N VAL A 173 32.38 -0.72 7.05
CA VAL A 173 33.18 0.32 6.40
C VAL A 173 34.41 -0.30 5.72
N ASN A 174 35.11 -1.20 6.40
CA ASN A 174 36.28 -1.87 5.83
C ASN A 174 35.93 -2.68 4.58
N LYS A 175 34.79 -3.38 4.59
CA LYS A 175 34.33 -4.13 3.42
C LYS A 175 33.85 -3.22 2.30
N LEU A 176 33.15 -2.14 2.62
CA LEU A 176 32.70 -1.16 1.63
C LEU A 176 33.87 -0.46 0.94
N ASN A 177 34.90 -0.14 1.67
CA ASN A 177 36.14 0.45 1.09
C ASN A 177 36.94 -0.53 0.24
N ALA A 178 36.79 -1.84 0.45
CA ALA A 178 37.49 -2.89 -0.31
C ALA A 178 36.73 -3.29 -1.59
N GLN A 179 35.44 -2.99 -1.69
CA GLN A 179 34.64 -3.28 -2.87
C GLN A 179 34.59 -2.07 -3.81
N THR A 180 35.00 -2.27 -5.07
CA THR A 180 34.87 -1.27 -6.12
C THR A 180 33.42 -1.20 -6.56
N GLU A 181 32.91 -0.01 -6.96
CA GLU A 181 31.54 0.22 -7.40
C GLU A 181 31.05 -0.73 -8.53
N GLU A 182 31.97 -1.31 -9.28
CA GLU A 182 31.69 -2.26 -10.36
C GLU A 182 31.22 -3.66 -9.88
N GLU A 183 31.46 -4.01 -8.61
CA GLU A 183 30.98 -5.27 -8.03
C GLU A 183 29.56 -5.20 -7.45
N ILE A 184 28.94 -4.06 -7.53
CA ILE A 184 27.50 -3.91 -7.25
C ILE A 184 26.74 -4.51 -8.44
N LYS A 185 26.87 -5.79 -8.67
CA LYS A 185 25.95 -6.49 -9.57
C LYS A 185 24.57 -6.50 -8.91
N ASP A 186 23.70 -5.72 -9.51
CA ASP A 186 22.28 -5.57 -9.15
C ASP A 186 21.50 -6.90 -9.30
N ASP A 187 22.17 -7.98 -9.68
CA ASP A 187 21.61 -9.19 -10.24
C ASP A 187 21.90 -10.49 -9.48
N ALA A 188 22.49 -10.43 -8.32
CA ALA A 188 22.42 -11.63 -7.55
C ALA A 188 20.95 -11.77 -7.09
N GLU A 189 20.20 -12.68 -7.69
CA GLU A 189 19.14 -13.41 -7.02
C GLU A 189 19.76 -13.98 -5.74
N GLU A 190 19.90 -13.11 -4.73
CA GLU A 190 20.34 -13.55 -3.41
C GLU A 190 19.35 -14.65 -3.03
N GLU A 191 19.84 -15.88 -2.98
CA GLU A 191 19.12 -16.92 -2.31
C GLU A 191 18.70 -16.33 -0.97
N ILE A 192 17.40 -16.14 -0.81
CA ILE A 192 16.85 -15.63 0.44
C ILE A 192 17.08 -16.73 1.46
N GLU A 193 18.28 -16.73 2.04
CA GLU A 193 18.60 -17.57 3.17
C GLU A 193 17.66 -17.12 4.29
N VAL A 194 16.51 -17.76 4.38
CA VAL A 194 15.60 -17.60 5.50
C VAL A 194 16.40 -18.05 6.70
N ALA A 195 16.95 -17.09 7.46
CA ALA A 195 17.75 -17.41 8.62
C ALA A 195 16.87 -18.25 9.57
N THR A 196 17.28 -19.49 9.73
CA THR A 196 16.67 -20.41 10.69
C THR A 196 16.80 -19.80 12.09
N ASP A 197 15.73 -19.88 12.88
CA ASP A 197 15.71 -19.49 14.28
C ASP A 197 16.98 -19.94 15.00
N LYS A 198 17.64 -18.99 15.71
CA LYS A 198 18.85 -19.13 16.55
C LYS A 198 20.17 -18.60 15.97
N THR A 199 20.17 -17.85 14.88
CA THR A 199 21.35 -17.11 14.44
C THR A 199 21.28 -15.64 14.83
N PRO A 200 22.33 -15.06 15.42
CA PRO A 200 22.33 -13.63 15.77
C PRO A 200 22.05 -12.76 14.55
N PHE A 201 21.11 -11.84 14.66
CA PHE A 201 20.72 -10.92 13.59
C PHE A 201 20.82 -9.45 14.03
N ILE A 202 21.15 -8.58 13.07
CA ILE A 202 21.36 -7.15 13.30
C ILE A 202 20.23 -6.31 12.70
N GLY A 203 19.36 -6.91 11.95
CA GLY A 203 18.24 -6.24 11.31
C GLY A 203 17.25 -7.22 10.71
N VAL A 204 16.19 -6.70 10.14
CA VAL A 204 15.19 -7.49 9.43
C VAL A 204 14.91 -6.90 8.05
N ALA A 205 14.44 -7.71 7.13
CA ALA A 205 14.02 -7.31 5.79
C ALA A 205 12.71 -8.00 5.43
N SER A 206 11.98 -7.45 4.47
CA SER A 206 10.81 -8.15 3.91
C SER A 206 11.24 -9.34 3.05
N GLN A 207 10.41 -10.37 3.02
CA GLN A 207 10.56 -11.50 2.09
C GLN A 207 9.95 -11.19 0.71
N SER A 208 9.12 -10.15 0.60
CA SER A 208 8.50 -9.73 -0.65
C SER A 208 9.55 -9.26 -1.66
N ARG A 209 9.49 -9.77 -2.89
CA ARG A 209 10.36 -9.37 -4.02
C ARG A 209 9.71 -8.36 -4.95
N GLY A 210 8.54 -7.84 -4.58
CA GLY A 210 7.81 -6.89 -5.39
C GLY A 210 8.52 -5.55 -5.55
N ALA A 211 8.24 -4.87 -6.67
CA ALA A 211 8.59 -3.47 -6.81
C ALA A 211 7.75 -2.61 -5.87
N SER A 212 8.37 -1.62 -5.25
CA SER A 212 7.72 -0.71 -4.33
C SER A 212 7.26 0.58 -5.01
N VAL A 213 6.20 1.15 -4.47
CA VAL A 213 5.71 2.50 -4.83
C VAL A 213 6.52 3.56 -4.09
N ILE A 214 7.02 3.22 -2.90
CA ILE A 214 7.85 4.10 -2.06
C ILE A 214 9.32 3.67 -2.17
N ALA A 215 10.24 4.61 -2.27
CA ALA A 215 11.66 4.32 -2.19
C ALA A 215 12.15 4.45 -0.74
N TYR A 216 12.83 3.41 -0.22
CA TYR A 216 13.49 3.43 1.09
C TYR A 216 15.02 3.48 0.87
N TYR A 217 15.67 4.56 1.25
CA TYR A 217 17.06 4.87 0.89
C TYR A 217 17.34 4.74 -0.63
N GLY A 218 16.39 5.15 -1.46
CA GLY A 218 16.50 5.06 -2.92
C GLY A 218 16.31 3.65 -3.49
N LEU A 219 15.91 2.67 -2.67
CA LEU A 219 15.62 1.30 -3.07
C LEU A 219 14.13 1.12 -3.37
N GLU A 220 13.81 0.68 -4.58
CA GLU A 220 12.45 0.47 -5.09
C GLU A 220 12.04 -1.02 -5.08
N ASN A 221 12.71 -1.86 -4.30
CA ASN A 221 12.39 -3.27 -4.15
C ASN A 221 12.31 -3.64 -2.67
N HIS A 222 11.20 -4.26 -2.26
CA HIS A 222 10.91 -4.59 -0.86
C HIS A 222 11.96 -5.51 -0.23
N SER A 223 12.50 -6.47 -0.98
CA SER A 223 13.50 -7.43 -0.48
C SER A 223 14.84 -6.78 -0.14
N LYS A 224 15.12 -5.60 -0.71
CA LYS A 224 16.36 -4.84 -0.48
C LYS A 224 16.24 -3.87 0.71
N TRP A 225 15.05 -3.71 1.31
CA TRP A 225 14.83 -2.87 2.48
C TRP A 225 15.31 -3.57 3.74
N VAL A 226 16.35 -3.06 4.36
CA VAL A 226 16.87 -3.61 5.61
C VAL A 226 16.63 -2.62 6.75
N PHE A 227 15.90 -3.06 7.76
CA PHE A 227 15.63 -2.30 8.97
C PHE A 227 16.61 -2.70 10.06
N THR A 228 17.54 -1.81 10.38
CA THR A 228 18.62 -2.05 11.31
C THR A 228 18.85 -0.84 12.23
N PRO A 229 19.25 -1.03 13.48
CA PRO A 229 19.55 0.08 14.37
C PRO A 229 20.72 0.96 13.90
N LEU A 230 21.59 0.47 13.00
CA LEU A 230 22.76 1.21 12.52
C LEU A 230 22.42 2.39 11.61
N PHE A 231 21.37 2.27 10.79
CA PHE A 231 21.02 3.25 9.75
C PHE A 231 19.60 3.77 9.94
N ARG A 232 19.27 4.14 11.17
CA ARG A 232 17.92 4.52 11.49
C ARG A 232 17.59 5.96 11.08
N GLY A 233 16.43 6.16 10.52
CA GLY A 233 15.69 7.40 10.72
C GLY A 233 15.37 8.27 9.54
N SER A 234 15.79 8.19 8.33
CA SER A 234 15.36 9.16 7.31
C SER A 234 15.07 8.61 5.92
N GLY A 235 15.16 7.32 5.77
CA GLY A 235 15.03 6.70 4.45
C GLY A 235 13.64 6.82 3.81
N ALA A 236 12.58 7.04 4.61
CA ALA A 236 11.20 7.20 4.14
C ALA A 236 10.61 8.59 4.41
N ALA A 237 11.39 9.53 4.92
CA ALA A 237 10.86 10.75 5.56
C ALA A 237 10.56 11.93 4.62
N ASN A 238 10.61 11.76 3.32
CA ASN A 238 10.37 12.87 2.38
C ASN A 238 9.25 12.53 1.38
N TYR A 239 8.02 12.38 1.89
CA TYR A 239 6.82 12.33 1.04
C TYR A 239 5.73 13.25 1.56
#